data_9cb85813e53752708edcefacd2dd534b
#
_entry.id   9cb85813e53752708edcefacd2dd534b
#
_cell.length_a   1.000
_cell.length_b   1.000
_cell.length_c   1.000
_cell.angle_alpha   90.00
_cell.angle_beta   90.00
_cell.angle_gamma   90.00
#
_symmetry.space_group_name_H-M   'P 1'
#
loop_
_entity.id
_entity.type
_entity.pdbx_description
1 polymer ?
#
loop_
_entity_poly.entity_id
_entity_poly.type
_entity_poly.pdbx_seq_one_letter_code
_entity_poly.pdbx_strand_id
1 'polypeptide(L)'
;MLEFFNISHAYNKQQILNDFSMKLELGEVVSLLGPSGCGKTTLLKLASGIEKLQKGEIKINKEIVSSSNIHVNSEKRDVGYVFQDCALFPHLTIMQNIFFGMKSIEIEKQKNKIQSLMIEIDISILADKYPHELSGGQQQQVALVRAMASDPKIIFLDEPYSNLDSRLKEKIRDQMLHILREHNISALLVTHDPEEAMFMSDKIGVLNNGSIEQFGSPIDLYLRPKSAFIAEFFGEINVFEGTVEDGSVNTVLGTFKCSK
;
A
#
# COMPACT_ATOMS: atom_id res chain seq x y z
N MET A 1 -14.46 4.98 0.00
CA MET A 1 -14.06 4.19 1.17
C MET A 1 -13.05 4.93 2.04
N LEU A 2 -11.85 5.23 1.55
CA LEU A 2 -10.83 6.06 2.21
C LEU A 2 -10.58 7.32 1.37
N GLU A 3 -10.54 8.48 2.01
CA GLU A 3 -10.35 9.77 1.32
C GLU A 3 -9.32 10.62 2.09
N PHE A 4 -8.38 11.18 1.34
CA PHE A 4 -7.41 12.16 1.79
C PHE A 4 -7.72 13.49 1.14
N PHE A 5 -7.82 14.57 1.93
CA PHE A 5 -8.11 15.93 1.44
C PHE A 5 -7.02 16.89 1.89
N ASN A 6 -6.26 17.43 0.96
CA ASN A 6 -5.28 18.50 1.18
C ASN A 6 -4.31 18.21 2.32
N ILE A 7 -3.80 16.96 2.37
CA ILE A 7 -2.91 16.49 3.44
C ILE A 7 -1.56 17.17 3.30
N SER A 8 -1.15 17.88 4.36
CA SER A 8 0.21 18.40 4.49
C SER A 8 0.79 18.00 5.84
N HIS A 9 2.03 17.51 5.83
CA HIS A 9 2.70 17.00 7.02
C HIS A 9 4.20 17.21 6.95
N ALA A 10 4.83 17.55 8.05
CA ALA A 10 6.27 17.82 8.14
C ALA A 10 6.89 17.18 9.38
N TYR A 11 8.12 16.69 9.26
CA TYR A 11 8.97 16.28 10.38
C TYR A 11 10.11 17.28 10.55
N ASN A 12 10.33 17.78 11.76
CA ASN A 12 11.43 18.69 12.08
C ASN A 12 11.59 19.84 11.07
N LYS A 13 10.47 20.47 10.64
CA LYS A 13 10.38 21.53 9.63
C LYS A 13 10.64 21.08 8.18
N GLN A 14 10.95 19.81 7.92
CA GLN A 14 11.05 19.27 6.59
C GLN A 14 9.67 18.84 6.11
N GLN A 15 9.15 19.48 5.07
CA GLN A 15 7.88 19.12 4.43
C GLN A 15 8.01 17.73 3.78
N ILE A 16 7.14 16.79 4.16
CA ILE A 16 7.11 15.42 3.63
C ILE A 16 5.89 15.23 2.72
N LEU A 17 4.74 15.78 3.12
CA LEU A 17 3.52 15.74 2.32
C LEU A 17 3.07 17.16 2.05
N ASN A 18 2.72 17.46 0.79
CA ASN A 18 2.33 18.78 0.35
C ASN A 18 1.04 18.70 -0.47
N ASP A 19 -0.07 19.14 0.14
CA ASP A 19 -1.40 19.23 -0.48
C ASP A 19 -1.86 17.93 -1.17
N PHE A 20 -1.54 16.78 -0.54
CA PHE A 20 -1.86 15.47 -1.05
C PHE A 20 -3.36 15.19 -0.96
N SER A 21 -3.97 14.78 -2.07
CA SER A 21 -5.38 14.37 -2.11
C SER A 21 -5.54 13.10 -2.93
N MET A 22 -6.29 12.12 -2.42
CA MET A 22 -6.54 10.85 -3.08
C MET A 22 -7.81 10.22 -2.53
N LYS A 23 -8.46 9.37 -3.35
CA LYS A 23 -9.60 8.55 -2.95
C LYS A 23 -9.36 7.09 -3.32
N LEU A 24 -9.76 6.18 -2.41
CA LEU A 24 -9.81 4.74 -2.60
C LEU A 24 -11.26 4.28 -2.40
N GLU A 25 -11.78 3.56 -3.38
CA GLU A 25 -13.14 3.05 -3.35
C GLU A 25 -13.24 1.68 -2.65
N LEU A 26 -14.47 1.23 -2.39
CA LEU A 26 -14.69 -0.08 -1.76
C LEU A 26 -14.26 -1.21 -2.69
N GLY A 27 -13.51 -2.18 -2.16
CA GLY A 27 -12.98 -3.33 -2.89
C GLY A 27 -11.85 -3.01 -3.87
N GLU A 28 -11.42 -1.73 -3.94
CA GLU A 28 -10.31 -1.30 -4.80
C GLU A 28 -8.96 -1.52 -4.12
N VAL A 29 -7.97 -1.93 -4.90
CA VAL A 29 -6.56 -1.96 -4.50
C VAL A 29 -5.85 -0.79 -5.16
N VAL A 30 -5.29 0.11 -4.37
CA VAL A 30 -4.53 1.26 -4.86
C VAL A 30 -3.10 1.18 -4.36
N SER A 31 -2.13 1.37 -5.26
CA SER A 31 -0.73 1.50 -4.88
C SER A 31 -0.26 2.96 -4.87
N LEU A 32 0.57 3.29 -3.89
CA LEU A 32 1.38 4.50 -3.90
C LEU A 32 2.82 4.12 -4.23
N LEU A 33 3.27 4.54 -5.40
CA LEU A 33 4.61 4.29 -5.94
C LEU A 33 5.44 5.58 -5.83
N GLY A 34 6.73 5.47 -5.58
CA GLY A 34 7.63 6.62 -5.55
C GLY A 34 8.94 6.34 -4.84
N PRO A 35 9.93 7.24 -4.92
CA PRO A 35 11.23 7.06 -4.30
C PRO A 35 11.15 6.98 -2.77
N SER A 36 12.21 6.47 -2.15
CA SER A 36 12.31 6.45 -0.70
C SER A 36 12.24 7.86 -0.12
N GLY A 37 11.51 8.02 0.99
CA GLY A 37 11.37 9.31 1.67
C GLY A 37 10.31 10.28 1.06
N CYS A 38 9.60 9.93 -0.01
CA CYS A 38 8.58 10.80 -0.61
C CYS A 38 7.25 10.88 0.19
N GLY A 39 7.13 10.18 1.33
CA GLY A 39 5.98 10.30 2.23
C GLY A 39 4.98 9.14 2.22
N LYS A 40 5.23 8.05 1.49
CA LYS A 40 4.32 6.90 1.37
C LYS A 40 3.93 6.28 2.72
N THR A 41 4.91 5.82 3.50
CA THR A 41 4.70 5.26 4.85
C THR A 41 4.06 6.29 5.80
N THR A 42 4.39 7.57 5.65
CA THR A 42 3.75 8.64 6.43
C THR A 42 2.25 8.70 6.17
N LEU A 43 1.81 8.59 4.91
CA LEU A 43 0.38 8.53 4.56
C LEU A 43 -0.32 7.34 5.23
N LEU A 44 0.29 6.15 5.23
CA LEU A 44 -0.28 4.99 5.92
C LEU A 44 -0.37 5.22 7.43
N LYS A 45 0.67 5.78 8.06
CA LYS A 45 0.67 6.10 9.51
C LYS A 45 -0.40 7.13 9.89
N LEU A 46 -0.61 8.14 9.05
CA LEU A 46 -1.68 9.13 9.24
C LEU A 46 -3.06 8.49 9.07
N ALA A 47 -3.25 7.66 8.05
CA ALA A 47 -4.52 6.98 7.77
C ALA A 47 -4.88 5.94 8.84
N SER A 48 -3.89 5.21 9.37
CA SER A 48 -4.11 4.22 10.43
C SER A 48 -4.25 4.83 11.83
N GLY A 49 -3.92 6.12 12.01
CA GLY A 49 -3.98 6.79 13.31
C GLY A 49 -2.78 6.55 14.21
N ILE A 50 -1.72 5.95 13.70
CA ILE A 50 -0.43 5.81 14.39
C ILE A 50 0.19 7.20 14.59
N GLU A 51 -0.07 8.12 13.65
CA GLU A 51 0.46 9.47 13.69
C GLU A 51 -0.65 10.51 13.54
N LYS A 52 -0.44 11.69 14.18
CA LYS A 52 -1.42 12.78 14.15
C LYS A 52 -1.24 13.64 12.90
N LEU A 53 -2.35 13.91 12.22
CA LEU A 53 -2.40 14.79 11.06
C LEU A 53 -2.18 16.25 11.49
N GLN A 54 -1.32 16.99 10.76
CA GLN A 54 -1.06 18.41 11.00
C GLN A 54 -2.02 19.30 10.21
N LYS A 55 -2.29 18.99 8.93
CA LYS A 55 -3.18 19.78 8.06
C LYS A 55 -3.90 18.89 7.08
N GLY A 56 -5.16 19.21 6.78
CA GLY A 56 -6.02 18.46 5.88
C GLY A 56 -7.04 17.62 6.63
N GLU A 57 -7.63 16.65 5.94
CA GLU A 57 -8.67 15.77 6.48
C GLU A 57 -8.55 14.36 5.92
N ILE A 58 -8.71 13.34 6.77
CA ILE A 58 -8.80 11.93 6.36
C ILE A 58 -10.15 11.40 6.77
N LYS A 59 -10.86 10.78 5.81
CA LYS A 59 -12.13 10.09 6.03
C LYS A 59 -12.01 8.61 5.76
N ILE A 60 -12.63 7.81 6.64
CA ILE A 60 -12.87 6.38 6.46
C ILE A 60 -14.38 6.16 6.52
N ASN A 61 -14.96 5.50 5.52
CA ASN A 61 -16.41 5.28 5.42
C ASN A 61 -17.24 6.57 5.55
N LYS A 62 -16.75 7.68 4.99
CA LYS A 62 -17.33 9.05 5.05
C LYS A 62 -17.23 9.72 6.42
N GLU A 63 -16.69 9.07 7.45
CA GLU A 63 -16.46 9.63 8.77
C GLU A 63 -15.06 10.24 8.85
N ILE A 64 -14.93 11.42 9.43
CA ILE A 64 -13.63 12.09 9.64
C ILE A 64 -12.90 11.35 10.77
N VAL A 65 -11.77 10.73 10.44
CA VAL A 65 -10.91 10.04 11.42
C VAL A 65 -9.66 10.85 11.81
N SER A 66 -9.27 11.81 10.97
CA SER A 66 -8.18 12.74 11.26
C SER A 66 -8.44 14.09 10.64
N SER A 67 -8.21 15.15 11.41
CA SER A 67 -8.11 16.54 10.99
C SER A 67 -7.22 17.32 11.94
N SER A 68 -7.08 18.65 11.79
CA SER A 68 -6.38 19.49 12.76
C SER A 68 -6.92 19.35 14.19
N ASN A 69 -8.22 19.04 14.36
CA ASN A 69 -8.92 19.01 15.65
C ASN A 69 -9.43 17.62 16.03
N ILE A 70 -9.41 16.66 15.11
CA ILE A 70 -9.93 15.31 15.31
C ILE A 70 -8.79 14.30 15.12
N HIS A 71 -8.64 13.40 16.06
CA HIS A 71 -7.75 12.25 15.93
C HIS A 71 -8.41 11.04 16.59
N VAL A 72 -8.94 10.15 15.75
CA VAL A 72 -9.43 8.85 16.17
C VAL A 72 -8.23 7.92 16.31
N ASN A 73 -8.07 7.27 17.46
CA ASN A 73 -6.97 6.32 17.71
C ASN A 73 -7.07 5.11 16.78
N SER A 74 -5.93 4.45 16.54
CA SER A 74 -5.80 3.32 15.60
C SER A 74 -6.78 2.20 15.88
N GLU A 75 -6.96 1.81 17.15
CA GLU A 75 -7.84 0.72 17.58
C GLU A 75 -9.34 0.96 17.31
N LYS A 76 -9.70 2.19 16.92
CA LYS A 76 -11.08 2.59 16.61
C LYS A 76 -11.33 2.88 15.13
N ARG A 77 -10.33 2.68 14.26
CA ARG A 77 -10.44 3.00 12.83
C ARG A 77 -10.92 1.84 11.97
N ASP A 78 -11.03 0.64 12.54
CA ASP A 78 -11.46 -0.57 11.84
C ASP A 78 -10.66 -0.84 10.56
N VAL A 79 -9.33 -0.75 10.66
CA VAL A 79 -8.38 -0.96 9.58
C VAL A 79 -7.33 -2.02 9.96
N GLY A 80 -6.92 -2.84 9.01
CA GLY A 80 -5.77 -3.72 9.15
C GLY A 80 -4.48 -3.00 8.74
N TYR A 81 -3.35 -3.39 9.34
CA TYR A 81 -2.03 -2.86 8.96
C TYR A 81 -1.00 -4.00 8.90
N VAL A 82 -0.33 -4.12 7.77
CA VAL A 82 0.81 -5.01 7.56
C VAL A 82 2.06 -4.14 7.46
N PHE A 83 2.93 -4.25 8.46
CA PHE A 83 4.19 -3.51 8.53
C PHE A 83 5.27 -4.15 7.66
N GLN A 84 6.23 -3.37 7.20
CA GLN A 84 7.35 -3.82 6.37
C GLN A 84 8.16 -4.95 7.02
N ASP A 85 8.37 -4.89 8.33
CA ASP A 85 9.08 -5.90 9.14
C ASP A 85 8.14 -6.96 9.75
N CYS A 86 6.90 -7.07 9.25
CA CYS A 86 5.81 -7.91 9.77
C CYS A 86 5.39 -7.59 11.20
N ALA A 87 6.22 -6.98 12.02
CA ALA A 87 6.02 -6.61 13.43
C ALA A 87 5.37 -7.72 14.26
N LEU A 88 5.84 -8.97 14.11
CA LEU A 88 5.38 -10.10 14.90
C LEU A 88 6.02 -10.08 16.29
N PHE A 89 5.25 -10.43 17.31
CA PHE A 89 5.72 -10.53 18.69
C PHE A 89 6.55 -11.81 18.84
N PRO A 90 7.87 -11.73 19.08
CA PRO A 90 8.77 -12.90 19.06
C PRO A 90 8.53 -13.90 20.19
N HIS A 91 7.90 -13.47 21.27
CA HIS A 91 7.60 -14.27 22.46
C HIS A 91 6.20 -14.92 22.43
N LEU A 92 5.41 -14.68 21.39
CA LEU A 92 4.09 -15.25 21.18
C LEU A 92 4.12 -16.27 20.06
N THR A 93 3.31 -17.33 20.16
CA THR A 93 3.09 -18.26 19.04
C THR A 93 2.37 -17.56 17.89
N ILE A 94 2.32 -18.20 16.72
CA ILE A 94 1.65 -17.64 15.54
C ILE A 94 0.16 -17.43 15.81
N MET A 95 -0.51 -18.41 16.44
CA MET A 95 -1.92 -18.25 16.82
C MET A 95 -2.14 -17.10 17.80
N GLN A 96 -1.24 -16.95 18.79
CA GLN A 96 -1.29 -15.83 19.73
C GLN A 96 -1.01 -14.48 19.06
N ASN A 97 -0.10 -14.42 18.08
CA ASN A 97 0.14 -13.24 17.27
C ASN A 97 -1.12 -12.83 16.50
N ILE A 98 -1.80 -13.79 15.85
CA ILE A 98 -3.01 -13.53 15.05
C ILE A 98 -4.13 -12.96 15.94
N PHE A 99 -4.33 -13.53 17.13
CA PHE A 99 -5.37 -13.07 18.04
C PHE A 99 -4.97 -11.91 18.95
N PHE A 100 -3.74 -11.41 18.80
CA PHE A 100 -3.26 -10.34 19.67
C PHE A 100 -4.12 -9.07 19.56
N GLY A 101 -4.54 -8.55 20.72
CA GLY A 101 -5.39 -7.35 20.81
C GLY A 101 -6.89 -7.60 20.65
N MET A 102 -7.30 -8.81 20.29
CA MET A 102 -8.72 -9.17 20.19
C MET A 102 -9.28 -9.55 21.58
N LYS A 103 -10.55 -9.21 21.81
CA LYS A 103 -11.27 -9.66 23.01
C LYS A 103 -11.74 -11.12 22.86
N SER A 104 -11.91 -11.84 23.96
CA SER A 104 -12.31 -13.26 23.94
C SER A 104 -13.60 -13.52 23.12
N ILE A 105 -14.58 -12.61 23.18
CA ILE A 105 -15.83 -12.71 22.40
C ILE A 105 -15.56 -12.55 20.89
N GLU A 106 -14.63 -11.68 20.52
CA GLU A 106 -14.23 -11.45 19.12
C GLU A 106 -13.47 -12.66 18.58
N ILE A 107 -12.57 -13.24 19.39
CA ILE A 107 -11.83 -14.46 19.05
C ILE A 107 -12.80 -15.60 18.73
N GLU A 108 -13.78 -15.86 19.61
CA GLU A 108 -14.73 -16.95 19.41
C GLU A 108 -15.56 -16.77 18.13
N LYS A 109 -15.95 -15.52 17.81
CA LYS A 109 -16.67 -15.20 16.56
C LYS A 109 -15.83 -15.38 15.31
N GLN A 110 -14.55 -15.03 15.34
CA GLN A 110 -13.66 -15.01 14.17
C GLN A 110 -12.85 -16.30 14.01
N LYS A 111 -12.85 -17.19 15.02
CA LYS A 111 -12.00 -18.38 15.06
C LYS A 111 -12.09 -19.24 13.80
N ASN A 112 -13.30 -19.56 13.35
CA ASN A 112 -13.51 -20.40 12.17
C ASN A 112 -13.03 -19.69 10.90
N LYS A 113 -13.28 -18.38 10.76
CA LYS A 113 -12.82 -17.58 9.63
C LYS A 113 -11.30 -17.52 9.59
N ILE A 114 -10.65 -17.27 10.72
CA ILE A 114 -9.19 -17.22 10.81
C ILE A 114 -8.58 -18.59 10.50
N GLN A 115 -9.15 -19.68 10.98
CA GLN A 115 -8.71 -21.02 10.64
C GLN A 115 -8.83 -21.30 9.14
N SER A 116 -9.94 -20.91 8.51
CA SER A 116 -10.11 -21.03 7.05
C SER A 116 -9.05 -20.23 6.28
N LEU A 117 -8.78 -18.98 6.68
CA LEU A 117 -7.73 -18.15 6.10
C LEU A 117 -6.34 -18.79 6.25
N MET A 118 -6.03 -19.34 7.43
CA MET A 118 -4.74 -20.03 7.66
C MET A 118 -4.58 -21.27 6.78
N ILE A 119 -5.66 -22.01 6.49
CA ILE A 119 -5.65 -23.15 5.57
C ILE A 119 -5.45 -22.66 4.13
N GLU A 120 -6.18 -21.63 3.72
CA GLU A 120 -6.13 -21.07 2.37
C GLU A 120 -4.73 -20.63 1.95
N ILE A 121 -3.91 -20.14 2.89
CA ILE A 121 -2.54 -19.69 2.63
C ILE A 121 -1.46 -20.64 3.17
N ASP A 122 -1.81 -21.88 3.48
CA ASP A 122 -0.88 -22.96 3.89
C ASP A 122 -0.10 -22.69 5.19
N ILE A 123 -0.64 -21.94 6.15
CA ILE A 123 0.03 -21.67 7.43
C ILE A 123 -0.62 -22.33 8.66
N SER A 124 -1.67 -23.12 8.49
CA SER A 124 -2.39 -23.75 9.61
C SER A 124 -1.49 -24.64 10.48
N ILE A 125 -0.50 -25.30 9.88
CA ILE A 125 0.49 -26.15 10.57
C ILE A 125 1.51 -25.36 11.40
N LEU A 126 1.53 -24.04 11.27
CA LEU A 126 2.46 -23.14 11.95
C LEU A 126 1.87 -22.54 13.23
N ALA A 127 0.61 -22.86 13.57
CA ALA A 127 -0.14 -22.23 14.65
C ALA A 127 0.60 -22.16 16.01
N ASP A 128 1.29 -23.23 16.37
CA ASP A 128 2.01 -23.37 17.65
C ASP A 128 3.49 -22.97 17.58
N LYS A 129 4.00 -22.60 16.38
CA LYS A 129 5.36 -22.14 16.21
C LYS A 129 5.53 -20.68 16.62
N TYR A 130 6.81 -20.27 16.77
CA TYR A 130 7.19 -18.90 17.05
C TYR A 130 7.72 -18.20 15.77
N PRO A 131 7.69 -16.86 15.69
CA PRO A 131 8.12 -16.12 14.51
C PRO A 131 9.54 -16.48 14.02
N HIS A 132 10.48 -16.72 14.91
CA HIS A 132 11.87 -17.07 14.56
C HIS A 132 12.02 -18.45 13.89
N GLU A 133 11.00 -19.30 13.93
CA GLU A 133 10.97 -20.61 13.26
C GLU A 133 10.40 -20.54 11.83
N LEU A 134 9.97 -19.36 11.40
CA LEU A 134 9.31 -19.13 10.13
C LEU A 134 10.24 -18.47 9.11
N SER A 135 10.08 -18.80 7.81
CA SER A 135 10.67 -18.01 6.74
C SER A 135 10.04 -16.62 6.66
N GLY A 136 10.74 -15.67 6.02
CA GLY A 136 10.21 -14.30 5.83
C GLY A 136 8.84 -14.28 5.16
N GLY A 137 8.62 -15.13 4.14
CA GLY A 137 7.32 -15.24 3.48
C GLY A 137 6.21 -15.78 4.39
N GLN A 138 6.52 -16.77 5.23
CA GLN A 138 5.57 -17.26 6.22
C GLN A 138 5.23 -16.20 7.28
N GLN A 139 6.23 -15.41 7.71
CA GLN A 139 5.98 -14.26 8.61
C GLN A 139 5.05 -13.24 7.96
N GLN A 140 5.22 -12.97 6.67
CA GLN A 140 4.37 -12.07 5.90
C GLN A 140 2.93 -12.58 5.80
N GLN A 141 2.75 -13.88 5.52
CA GLN A 141 1.43 -14.53 5.51
C GLN A 141 0.74 -14.43 6.88
N VAL A 142 1.47 -14.65 7.98
CA VAL A 142 0.96 -14.49 9.35
C VAL A 142 0.56 -13.03 9.63
N ALA A 143 1.39 -12.07 9.22
CA ALA A 143 1.08 -10.65 9.40
C ALA A 143 -0.20 -10.24 8.65
N LEU A 144 -0.43 -10.79 7.45
CA LEU A 144 -1.67 -10.59 6.69
C LEU A 144 -2.87 -11.16 7.46
N VAL A 145 -2.82 -12.43 7.90
CA VAL A 145 -3.95 -13.03 8.67
C VAL A 145 -4.22 -12.25 9.94
N ARG A 146 -3.17 -11.80 10.65
CA ARG A 146 -3.32 -10.93 11.83
C ARG A 146 -4.04 -9.63 11.48
N ALA A 147 -3.65 -8.98 10.38
CA ALA A 147 -4.31 -7.75 9.94
C ALA A 147 -5.78 -7.96 9.54
N MET A 148 -6.14 -9.16 9.09
CA MET A 148 -7.51 -9.55 8.73
C MET A 148 -8.35 -10.07 9.91
N ALA A 149 -7.75 -10.36 11.04
CA ALA A 149 -8.40 -11.04 12.17
C ALA A 149 -9.58 -10.25 12.75
N SER A 150 -9.53 -8.92 12.71
CA SER A 150 -10.63 -8.03 13.13
C SER A 150 -11.72 -7.80 12.07
N ASP A 151 -11.65 -8.47 10.93
CA ASP A 151 -12.56 -8.31 9.78
C ASP A 151 -12.59 -6.88 9.20
N PRO A 152 -11.44 -6.25 8.95
CA PRO A 152 -11.39 -4.87 8.46
C PRO A 152 -11.90 -4.76 7.02
N LYS A 153 -12.42 -3.58 6.65
CA LYS A 153 -12.80 -3.28 5.26
C LYS A 153 -11.66 -2.67 4.45
N ILE A 154 -10.62 -2.20 5.14
CA ILE A 154 -9.41 -1.63 4.52
C ILE A 154 -8.18 -2.26 5.18
N ILE A 155 -7.19 -2.62 4.35
CA ILE A 155 -5.86 -3.03 4.82
C ILE A 155 -4.81 -2.08 4.24
N PHE A 156 -3.90 -1.64 5.10
CA PHE A 156 -2.70 -0.90 4.74
C PHE A 156 -1.52 -1.85 4.64
N LEU A 157 -0.79 -1.81 3.52
CA LEU A 157 0.35 -2.68 3.20
C LEU A 157 1.58 -1.81 3.00
N ASP A 158 2.52 -1.84 3.95
CA ASP A 158 3.73 -1.02 3.93
C ASP A 158 4.91 -1.85 3.44
N GLU A 159 5.28 -1.73 2.16
CA GLU A 159 6.35 -2.48 1.48
C GLU A 159 6.32 -4.00 1.78
N PRO A 160 5.19 -4.68 1.57
CA PRO A 160 4.96 -6.03 2.08
C PRO A 160 5.87 -7.11 1.47
N TYR A 161 6.60 -6.82 0.40
CA TYR A 161 7.43 -7.81 -0.28
C TYR A 161 8.93 -7.47 -0.29
N SER A 162 9.36 -6.40 0.39
CA SER A 162 10.73 -5.87 0.33
C SER A 162 11.80 -6.85 0.82
N ASN A 163 11.45 -7.78 1.71
CA ASN A 163 12.38 -8.73 2.34
C ASN A 163 12.29 -10.15 1.75
N LEU A 164 11.64 -10.34 0.59
CA LEU A 164 11.43 -11.66 -0.02
C LEU A 164 12.29 -11.85 -1.25
N ASP A 165 12.75 -13.08 -1.48
CA ASP A 165 13.35 -13.47 -2.76
C ASP A 165 12.28 -13.45 -3.89
N SER A 166 12.73 -13.31 -5.14
CA SER A 166 11.86 -13.07 -6.30
C SER A 166 10.79 -14.15 -6.51
N ARG A 167 11.13 -15.44 -6.34
CA ARG A 167 10.18 -16.55 -6.54
C ARG A 167 9.11 -16.61 -5.45
N LEU A 168 9.55 -16.41 -4.20
CA LEU A 168 8.65 -16.41 -3.05
C LEU A 168 7.74 -15.18 -3.09
N LYS A 169 8.26 -14.04 -3.52
CA LYS A 169 7.55 -12.77 -3.72
C LYS A 169 6.35 -12.94 -4.64
N GLU A 170 6.51 -13.54 -5.83
CA GLU A 170 5.42 -13.77 -6.77
C GLU A 170 4.30 -14.62 -6.15
N LYS A 171 4.65 -15.76 -5.53
CA LYS A 171 3.66 -16.64 -4.88
C LYS A 171 2.86 -15.91 -3.79
N ILE A 172 3.54 -15.18 -2.90
CA ILE A 172 2.89 -14.48 -1.79
C ILE A 172 2.05 -13.31 -2.28
N ARG A 173 2.51 -12.59 -3.30
CA ARG A 173 1.76 -11.52 -3.95
C ARG A 173 0.44 -12.03 -4.53
N ASP A 174 0.49 -13.14 -5.28
CA ASP A 174 -0.70 -13.76 -5.90
C ASP A 174 -1.69 -14.23 -4.84
N GLN A 175 -1.22 -14.87 -3.77
CA GLN A 175 -2.05 -15.27 -2.64
C GLN A 175 -2.70 -14.07 -1.94
N MET A 176 -1.92 -13.01 -1.68
CA MET A 176 -2.42 -11.80 -1.03
C MET A 176 -3.50 -11.12 -1.89
N LEU A 177 -3.27 -10.97 -3.20
CA LEU A 177 -4.25 -10.38 -4.10
C LEU A 177 -5.53 -11.23 -4.17
N HIS A 178 -5.41 -12.56 -4.25
CA HIS A 178 -6.55 -13.47 -4.24
C HIS A 178 -7.41 -13.26 -2.97
N ILE A 179 -6.79 -13.26 -1.79
CA ILE A 179 -7.48 -13.04 -0.51
C ILE A 179 -8.18 -11.68 -0.47
N LEU A 180 -7.51 -10.60 -0.87
CA LEU A 180 -8.11 -9.27 -0.88
C LEU A 180 -9.37 -9.23 -1.76
N ARG A 181 -9.32 -9.86 -2.94
CA ARG A 181 -10.44 -9.94 -3.89
C ARG A 181 -11.58 -10.83 -3.37
N GLU A 182 -11.27 -12.04 -2.91
CA GLU A 182 -12.26 -13.00 -2.41
C GLU A 182 -13.05 -12.44 -1.21
N HIS A 183 -12.37 -11.73 -0.31
CA HIS A 183 -12.99 -11.13 0.87
C HIS A 183 -13.48 -9.69 0.64
N ASN A 184 -13.41 -9.17 -0.59
CA ASN A 184 -13.81 -7.80 -0.97
C ASN A 184 -13.21 -6.74 -0.04
N ILE A 185 -11.92 -6.86 0.26
CA ILE A 185 -11.17 -5.95 1.11
C ILE A 185 -10.48 -4.91 0.25
N SER A 186 -10.67 -3.63 0.58
CA SER A 186 -9.93 -2.53 -0.03
C SER A 186 -8.49 -2.52 0.49
N ALA A 187 -7.51 -2.19 -0.35
CA ALA A 187 -6.12 -2.10 0.10
C ALA A 187 -5.43 -0.82 -0.39
N LEU A 188 -4.65 -0.22 0.49
CA LEU A 188 -3.68 0.80 0.13
C LEU A 188 -2.28 0.23 0.31
N LEU A 189 -1.63 -0.06 -0.81
CA LEU A 189 -0.28 -0.62 -0.89
C LEU A 189 0.73 0.52 -1.07
N VAL A 190 1.79 0.49 -0.31
CA VAL A 190 2.96 1.35 -0.51
C VAL A 190 4.12 0.49 -0.97
N THR A 191 4.73 0.87 -2.07
CA THR A 191 5.90 0.17 -2.61
C THR A 191 6.81 1.15 -3.38
N HIS A 192 8.05 0.75 -3.57
CA HIS A 192 8.99 1.39 -4.52
C HIS A 192 9.18 0.54 -5.79
N ASP A 193 8.55 -0.63 -5.86
CA ASP A 193 8.65 -1.57 -6.97
C ASP A 193 7.47 -1.39 -7.95
N PRO A 194 7.73 -0.95 -9.19
CA PRO A 194 6.68 -0.74 -10.18
C PRO A 194 5.98 -2.04 -10.61
N GLU A 195 6.67 -3.18 -10.61
CA GLU A 195 6.05 -4.46 -10.97
C GLU A 195 5.00 -4.87 -9.94
N GLU A 196 5.30 -4.69 -8.64
CA GLU A 196 4.31 -4.91 -7.58
C GLU A 196 3.08 -4.03 -7.78
N ALA A 197 3.31 -2.72 -7.99
CA ALA A 197 2.22 -1.77 -8.19
C ALA A 197 1.37 -2.12 -9.41
N MET A 198 1.99 -2.46 -10.54
CA MET A 198 1.29 -2.82 -11.78
C MET A 198 0.48 -4.11 -11.66
N PHE A 199 0.99 -5.10 -10.94
CA PHE A 199 0.30 -6.38 -10.78
C PHE A 199 -0.85 -6.32 -9.79
N MET A 200 -0.64 -5.64 -8.65
CA MET A 200 -1.58 -5.66 -7.52
C MET A 200 -2.77 -4.74 -7.69
N SER A 201 -2.63 -3.63 -8.45
CA SER A 201 -3.49 -2.46 -8.26
C SER A 201 -4.47 -2.22 -9.40
N ASP A 202 -5.66 -1.74 -9.02
CA ASP A 202 -6.62 -1.15 -9.95
C ASP A 202 -6.17 0.25 -10.39
N LYS A 203 -5.55 0.99 -9.46
CA LYS A 203 -4.97 2.32 -9.71
C LYS A 203 -3.64 2.48 -9.00
N ILE A 204 -2.78 3.28 -9.57
CA ILE A 204 -1.48 3.65 -9.02
C ILE A 204 -1.40 5.17 -8.90
N GLY A 205 -0.95 5.65 -7.73
CA GLY A 205 -0.56 7.04 -7.52
C GLY A 205 0.96 7.14 -7.46
N VAL A 206 1.57 7.84 -8.41
CA VAL A 206 3.01 8.10 -8.37
C VAL A 206 3.27 9.35 -7.56
N LEU A 207 3.98 9.19 -6.44
CA LEU A 207 4.36 10.28 -5.54
C LEU A 207 5.72 10.84 -5.93
N ASN A 208 5.77 12.16 -6.02
CA ASN A 208 7.00 12.93 -6.16
C ASN A 208 6.95 14.14 -5.22
N ASN A 209 8.00 14.36 -4.42
CA ASN A 209 8.11 15.49 -3.50
C ASN A 209 6.85 15.74 -2.63
N GLY A 210 6.24 14.67 -2.10
CA GLY A 210 5.11 14.74 -1.19
C GLY A 210 3.74 15.01 -1.82
N SER A 211 3.63 15.01 -3.15
CA SER A 211 2.39 15.17 -3.90
C SER A 211 2.21 14.07 -4.96
N ILE A 212 0.99 13.87 -5.44
CA ILE A 212 0.71 12.95 -6.55
C ILE A 212 1.06 13.65 -7.87
N GLU A 213 2.00 13.10 -8.64
CA GLU A 213 2.35 13.57 -9.97
C GLU A 213 1.40 13.00 -11.03
N GLN A 214 1.05 11.72 -10.91
CA GLN A 214 0.04 11.08 -11.75
C GLN A 214 -0.73 10.03 -10.95
N PHE A 215 -2.03 9.93 -11.22
CA PHE A 215 -2.92 8.92 -10.67
C PHE A 215 -3.77 8.33 -11.78
N GLY A 216 -3.81 7.01 -11.91
CA GLY A 216 -4.56 6.33 -12.96
C GLY A 216 -4.41 4.82 -12.93
N SER A 217 -4.94 4.14 -13.96
CA SER A 217 -4.73 2.70 -14.13
C SER A 217 -3.25 2.39 -14.44
N PRO A 218 -2.77 1.17 -14.12
CA PRO A 218 -1.42 0.73 -14.49
C PRO A 218 -1.12 0.96 -15.97
N ILE A 219 -2.07 0.64 -16.85
CA ILE A 219 -1.93 0.80 -18.31
C ILE A 219 -1.78 2.28 -18.71
N ASP A 220 -2.55 3.19 -18.07
CA ASP A 220 -2.44 4.63 -18.38
C ASP A 220 -1.08 5.20 -17.96
N LEU A 221 -0.54 4.76 -16.80
CA LEU A 221 0.77 5.22 -16.36
C LEU A 221 1.89 4.71 -17.26
N TYR A 222 1.79 3.47 -17.72
CA TYR A 222 2.78 2.85 -18.63
C TYR A 222 2.74 3.45 -20.05
N LEU A 223 1.54 3.58 -20.65
CA LEU A 223 1.38 4.00 -22.04
C LEU A 223 1.32 5.54 -22.22
N ARG A 224 0.94 6.27 -21.16
CA ARG A 224 0.71 7.72 -21.20
C ARG A 224 1.32 8.42 -19.98
N PRO A 225 2.62 8.25 -19.71
CA PRO A 225 3.28 8.92 -18.60
C PRO A 225 3.25 10.43 -18.82
N LYS A 226 2.94 11.19 -17.76
CA LYS A 226 2.88 12.66 -17.81
C LYS A 226 4.26 13.33 -17.83
N SER A 227 5.29 12.59 -17.40
CA SER A 227 6.68 13.09 -17.34
C SER A 227 7.68 11.95 -17.56
N ALA A 228 8.92 12.31 -17.90
CA ALA A 228 10.03 11.35 -17.96
C ALA A 228 10.24 10.63 -16.63
N PHE A 229 10.10 11.36 -15.51
CA PHE A 229 10.18 10.77 -14.17
C PHE A 229 9.21 9.59 -13.98
N ILE A 230 7.96 9.72 -14.47
CA ILE A 230 6.99 8.61 -14.39
C ILE A 230 7.37 7.49 -15.34
N ALA A 231 7.78 7.80 -16.57
CA ALA A 231 8.19 6.80 -17.54
C ALA A 231 9.35 5.93 -17.02
N GLU A 232 10.33 6.52 -16.33
CA GLU A 232 11.49 5.84 -15.74
C GLU A 232 11.11 4.80 -14.69
N PHE A 233 9.98 4.95 -13.99
CA PHE A 233 9.51 3.92 -13.05
C PHE A 233 9.09 2.62 -13.74
N PHE A 234 8.54 2.70 -14.94
CA PHE A 234 7.91 1.56 -15.61
C PHE A 234 8.78 0.94 -16.71
N GLY A 235 9.96 1.48 -16.99
CA GLY A 235 10.86 0.93 -17.98
C GLY A 235 12.11 1.77 -18.21
N GLU A 236 13.06 1.17 -18.92
CA GLU A 236 14.24 1.90 -19.39
C GLU A 236 13.81 2.88 -20.49
N ILE A 237 14.13 4.16 -20.33
CA ILE A 237 13.84 5.20 -21.33
C ILE A 237 15.12 5.83 -21.86
N ASN A 238 15.06 6.27 -23.09
CA ASN A 238 16.09 7.11 -23.68
C ASN A 238 15.52 8.51 -23.86
N VAL A 239 16.19 9.51 -23.33
CA VAL A 239 15.77 10.92 -23.41
C VAL A 239 16.70 11.64 -24.37
N PHE A 240 16.12 12.31 -25.38
CA PHE A 240 16.86 13.11 -26.35
C PHE A 240 16.28 14.53 -26.38
N GLU A 241 17.17 15.51 -26.46
CA GLU A 241 16.76 16.87 -26.73
C GLU A 241 16.39 17.01 -28.22
N GLY A 242 15.35 17.80 -28.51
CA GLY A 242 14.89 18.03 -29.87
C GLY A 242 14.16 19.36 -30.02
N THR A 243 14.12 19.87 -31.24
CA THR A 243 13.38 21.08 -31.58
C THR A 243 12.08 20.71 -32.30
N VAL A 244 10.96 21.26 -31.79
CA VAL A 244 9.64 21.02 -32.38
C VAL A 244 9.36 22.02 -33.48
N GLU A 245 9.16 21.55 -34.72
CA GLU A 245 8.82 22.35 -35.89
C GLU A 245 7.74 21.62 -36.71
N ASP A 246 6.69 22.34 -37.12
CA ASP A 246 5.63 21.86 -38.01
C ASP A 246 5.06 20.44 -37.68
N GLY A 247 4.83 20.13 -36.40
CA GLY A 247 4.29 18.83 -35.96
C GLY A 247 5.28 17.68 -36.01
N SER A 248 6.57 17.99 -36.10
CA SER A 248 7.69 17.05 -36.04
C SER A 248 8.70 17.46 -34.96
N VAL A 249 9.44 16.53 -34.43
CA VAL A 249 10.56 16.76 -33.52
C VAL A 249 11.85 16.37 -34.21
N ASN A 250 12.76 17.33 -34.36
CA ASN A 250 14.11 17.12 -34.87
C ASN A 250 15.06 16.82 -33.71
N THR A 251 15.68 15.65 -33.72
CA THR A 251 16.63 15.17 -32.68
C THR A 251 17.94 14.74 -33.32
N VAL A 252 18.95 14.42 -32.51
CA VAL A 252 20.21 13.82 -32.97
C VAL A 252 20.04 12.48 -33.69
N LEU A 253 18.92 11.77 -33.47
CA LEU A 253 18.59 10.49 -34.11
C LEU A 253 17.76 10.64 -35.39
N GLY A 254 17.31 11.85 -35.73
CA GLY A 254 16.46 12.11 -36.88
C GLY A 254 15.18 12.88 -36.54
N THR A 255 14.29 12.97 -37.52
CA THR A 255 13.02 13.69 -37.44
C THR A 255 11.87 12.70 -37.17
N PHE A 256 11.13 12.93 -36.11
CA PHE A 256 9.98 12.11 -35.71
C PHE A 256 8.70 12.93 -35.74
N LYS A 257 7.59 12.32 -36.20
CA LYS A 257 6.28 12.97 -36.11
C LYS A 257 5.85 13.00 -34.64
N CYS A 258 5.44 14.16 -34.13
CA CYS A 258 4.82 14.28 -32.81
C CYS A 258 3.31 14.56 -32.98
N SER A 259 2.48 13.76 -32.32
CA SER A 259 1.07 14.13 -32.09
C SER A 259 1.03 15.16 -30.96
N LYS A 260 0.31 16.26 -31.17
CA LYS A 260 0.05 17.25 -30.12
C LYS A 260 -0.65 16.65 -28.93
#